data_e36fcc577768733a765bc2fa2fa16002
#
_entry.id   e36fcc577768733a765bc2fa2fa16002
#
_cell.length_a   1.000
_cell.length_b   1.000
_cell.length_c   1.000
_cell.angle_alpha   90.00
_cell.angle_beta   90.00
_cell.angle_gamma   90.00
#
_symmetry.space_group_name_H-M   'P 1'
#
loop_
_entity.id
_entity.type
_entity.pdbx_description
1 polymer ?
#
loop_
_entity_poly.entity_id
_entity_poly.type
_entity_poly.pdbx_seq_one_letter_code
_entity_poly.pdbx_strand_id
1 'polypeptide(L)'
;MGKPCMAGLGRRDFLTAAAGAIAAGGCSSLGLAAKKPEPDFVWSYLAHFGVNSWKDIPLETRDPALPAKWLTRCCADHVRFSEKSWRRISAALAKAGCNQIVIDLAEIVQYPSHPELAVKGSWSVEKLRAELDRLRGMGFEVIPKMNFSATHDTWLKDYHRMVSTKKYYQVCEDVIRDAVEIFDHPRFFHLGYDEESYDCQKKHLLAVCRQGDLWWHDFLWFVKVTEKAGSRPWIWSDYSWNHKDEFLKRMPRSVLQSNWHYDAEFDAAQIDTARYLDLDKAGFDQIPAGSNFLCDTNFASLVKYCDAHCSRDRIKGYMMAPWTRTFDIYEAKALEAIAQMEPVIKARKS
;
A
#
# COMPACT_ATOMS: atom_id res chain seq x y z
N MET A 1 22.97 49.01 49.52
CA MET A 1 24.41 49.36 49.44
C MET A 1 25.06 48.27 48.60
N GLY A 2 25.53 48.41 47.51
CA GLY A 2 26.40 49.30 46.80
C GLY A 2 27.06 48.43 45.73
N LYS A 3 26.86 48.80 44.49
CA LYS A 3 27.72 48.45 43.31
C LYS A 3 29.14 49.05 43.58
N PRO A 4 30.19 48.73 42.82
CA PRO A 4 30.30 48.68 41.35
C PRO A 4 31.25 47.59 40.80
N CYS A 5 31.22 47.20 39.57
CA CYS A 5 31.56 47.77 38.27
C CYS A 5 33.05 47.67 37.85
N MET A 6 33.18 47.30 36.52
CA MET A 6 34.27 47.63 35.55
C MET A 6 35.31 46.53 35.30
N ALA A 7 35.30 46.01 34.07
CA ALA A 7 36.03 46.35 32.84
C ALA A 7 37.45 45.72 32.81
N GLY A 8 37.95 45.09 31.82
CA GLY A 8 37.88 45.16 30.38
C GLY A 8 39.25 44.77 29.80
N LEU A 9 39.34 44.50 28.49
CA LEU A 9 40.58 44.38 27.64
C LEU A 9 41.30 43.02 27.68
N GLY A 10 41.71 42.37 26.61
CA GLY A 10 41.77 42.68 25.18
C GLY A 10 42.83 41.78 24.52
N ARG A 11 42.49 41.26 23.39
CA ARG A 11 43.27 40.93 22.20
C ARG A 11 44.73 40.44 22.25
N ARG A 12 44.93 39.39 21.43
CA ARG A 12 45.96 39.11 20.43
C ARG A 12 46.98 37.99 20.64
N ASP A 13 46.84 37.06 19.67
CA ASP A 13 47.87 36.38 18.87
C ASP A 13 49.02 35.62 19.56
N PHE A 14 49.04 34.30 19.27
CA PHE A 14 50.28 33.63 18.86
C PHE A 14 49.98 32.36 18.03
N LEU A 15 50.36 32.42 16.75
CA LEU A 15 50.53 31.30 15.87
C LEU A 15 51.79 30.51 16.29
N THR A 16 51.68 29.18 16.39
CA THR A 16 52.80 28.28 16.10
C THR A 16 52.30 26.94 15.56
N ALA A 17 52.80 26.59 14.40
CA ALA A 17 52.49 25.35 13.65
C ALA A 17 53.12 24.14 14.35
N ALA A 18 52.36 23.04 14.43
CA ALA A 18 52.87 21.70 14.61
C ALA A 18 52.22 20.79 13.55
N ALA A 19 52.99 20.34 12.58
CA ALA A 19 52.62 19.34 11.62
C ALA A 19 52.55 17.98 12.30
N GLY A 20 51.37 17.42 12.41
CA GLY A 20 51.14 16.05 12.82
C GLY A 20 50.42 15.30 11.71
N ALA A 21 51.07 14.25 11.18
CA ALA A 21 50.53 13.35 10.17
C ALA A 21 49.25 12.68 10.67
N ILE A 22 48.14 12.98 10.06
CA ILE A 22 46.87 12.25 10.28
C ILE A 22 46.78 11.19 9.22
N ALA A 23 46.86 9.93 9.66
CA ALA A 23 46.55 8.76 8.85
C ALA A 23 45.12 8.90 8.28
N ALA A 24 45.00 8.82 6.96
CA ALA A 24 43.71 8.79 6.28
C ALA A 24 43.03 7.46 6.57
N GLY A 25 42.18 7.47 7.61
CA GLY A 25 41.19 6.44 7.81
C GLY A 25 40.08 6.68 6.79
N GLY A 26 39.98 5.79 5.79
CA GLY A 26 38.94 5.83 4.77
C GLY A 26 37.56 5.66 5.44
N CYS A 27 36.82 6.74 5.64
CA CYS A 27 35.38 6.71 5.79
C CYS A 27 34.82 6.26 4.45
N SER A 28 34.46 4.96 4.35
CA SER A 28 33.58 4.50 3.30
C SER A 28 32.24 5.22 3.52
N SER A 29 32.03 6.32 2.80
CA SER A 29 30.71 6.90 2.63
C SER A 29 29.87 5.83 1.93
N LEU A 30 29.00 5.17 2.70
CA LEU A 30 27.86 4.47 2.13
C LEU A 30 27.10 5.53 1.34
N GLY A 31 27.35 5.56 0.02
CA GLY A 31 26.64 6.43 -0.90
C GLY A 31 25.16 6.07 -0.80
N LEU A 32 24.37 6.96 -0.24
CA LEU A 32 22.92 6.96 -0.41
C LEU A 32 22.70 6.95 -1.92
N ALA A 33 22.26 5.82 -2.44
CA ALA A 33 21.85 5.72 -3.85
C ALA A 33 20.81 6.82 -4.08
N ALA A 34 21.08 7.73 -5.00
CA ALA A 34 20.16 8.79 -5.33
C ALA A 34 18.79 8.18 -5.63
N LYS A 35 17.76 8.64 -4.91
CA LYS A 35 16.38 8.20 -5.11
C LYS A 35 16.05 8.39 -6.60
N LYS A 36 15.72 7.33 -7.32
CA LYS A 36 15.33 7.44 -8.73
C LYS A 36 14.13 8.37 -8.83
N PRO A 37 14.00 9.19 -9.88
CA PRO A 37 12.83 10.03 -10.07
C PRO A 37 11.57 9.16 -10.07
N GLU A 38 10.56 9.63 -9.37
CA GLU A 38 9.25 8.98 -9.31
C GLU A 38 8.62 8.99 -10.70
N PRO A 39 8.03 7.88 -11.16
CA PRO A 39 7.43 7.84 -12.49
C PRO A 39 6.17 8.72 -12.54
N ASP A 40 6.05 9.52 -13.60
CA ASP A 40 4.86 10.36 -13.82
C ASP A 40 3.61 9.53 -14.10
N PHE A 41 3.78 8.37 -14.72
CA PHE A 41 2.72 7.41 -15.02
C PHE A 41 3.11 6.02 -14.52
N VAL A 42 2.22 5.38 -13.73
CA VAL A 42 2.54 4.10 -13.10
C VAL A 42 1.82 2.92 -13.75
N TRP A 43 2.57 1.84 -13.93
CA TRP A 43 2.09 0.50 -14.19
C TRP A 43 2.29 -0.30 -12.91
N SER A 44 1.24 -0.39 -12.13
CA SER A 44 1.30 -0.91 -10.77
C SER A 44 0.84 -2.36 -10.68
N TYR A 45 1.43 -3.10 -9.75
CA TYR A 45 1.02 -4.46 -9.41
C TYR A 45 0.81 -4.57 -7.91
N LEU A 46 -0.33 -5.13 -7.49
CA LEU A 46 -0.62 -5.39 -6.09
C LEU A 46 -0.06 -6.75 -5.68
N ALA A 47 0.90 -6.76 -4.77
CA ALA A 47 1.52 -7.96 -4.22
C ALA A 47 1.11 -8.18 -2.76
N HIS A 48 0.54 -9.34 -2.46
CA HIS A 48 0.21 -9.70 -1.07
C HIS A 48 1.39 -10.41 -0.42
N PHE A 49 2.05 -9.73 0.52
CA PHE A 49 3.12 -10.29 1.34
C PHE A 49 2.53 -10.89 2.61
N GLY A 50 1.69 -10.15 3.31
CA GLY A 50 0.82 -10.68 4.35
C GLY A 50 -0.54 -11.13 3.80
N VAL A 51 -1.25 -11.96 4.55
CA VAL A 51 -2.51 -12.58 4.11
C VAL A 51 -3.60 -12.60 5.19
N ASN A 52 -3.28 -12.16 6.40
CA ASN A 52 -4.23 -12.14 7.51
C ASN A 52 -5.24 -10.99 7.43
N SER A 53 -5.38 -10.37 6.26
CA SER A 53 -6.39 -9.33 5.98
C SER A 53 -7.71 -9.84 5.43
N TRP A 54 -7.88 -11.18 5.22
CA TRP A 54 -9.00 -11.66 4.42
C TRP A 54 -10.15 -12.21 5.24
N LYS A 55 -9.87 -12.96 6.32
CA LYS A 55 -10.87 -13.56 7.21
C LYS A 55 -10.33 -13.67 8.62
N ASP A 56 -11.17 -13.33 9.58
CA ASP A 56 -10.90 -13.45 11.02
C ASP A 56 -11.11 -14.87 11.58
N ILE A 57 -11.09 -15.86 10.69
CA ILE A 57 -11.29 -17.26 11.02
C ILE A 57 -9.93 -17.95 11.03
N PRO A 58 -9.47 -18.48 12.19
CA PRO A 58 -8.19 -19.15 12.30
C PRO A 58 -8.11 -20.39 11.39
N LEU A 59 -6.96 -20.55 10.73
CA LEU A 59 -6.72 -21.69 9.83
C LEU A 59 -6.87 -23.04 10.55
N GLU A 60 -6.40 -23.11 11.78
CA GLU A 60 -6.38 -24.31 12.63
C GLU A 60 -7.80 -24.79 13.00
N THR A 61 -8.80 -23.90 12.99
CA THR A 61 -10.19 -24.24 13.31
C THR A 61 -11.01 -24.62 12.09
N ARG A 62 -10.40 -24.62 10.90
CA ARG A 62 -11.09 -24.91 9.66
C ARG A 62 -11.11 -26.39 9.32
N ASP A 63 -12.23 -26.82 8.74
CA ASP A 63 -12.31 -28.14 8.14
C ASP A 63 -11.26 -28.28 7.01
N PRO A 64 -10.31 -29.21 7.13
CA PRO A 64 -9.28 -29.42 6.12
C PRO A 64 -9.85 -29.92 4.78
N ALA A 65 -11.08 -30.42 4.75
CA ALA A 65 -11.76 -30.83 3.51
C ALA A 65 -12.24 -29.64 2.65
N LEU A 66 -12.21 -28.42 3.17
CA LEU A 66 -12.57 -27.24 2.40
C LEU A 66 -11.59 -27.02 1.23
N PRO A 67 -12.08 -26.52 0.09
CA PRO A 67 -11.21 -26.19 -1.04
C PRO A 67 -10.06 -25.27 -0.63
N ALA A 68 -8.86 -25.51 -1.14
CA ALA A 68 -7.64 -24.77 -0.82
C ALA A 68 -7.81 -23.24 -0.91
N LYS A 69 -8.61 -22.75 -1.88
CA LYS A 69 -8.92 -21.33 -2.03
C LYS A 69 -9.58 -20.69 -0.79
N TRP A 70 -10.33 -21.47 -0.02
CA TRP A 70 -10.94 -21.01 1.23
C TRP A 70 -9.95 -21.03 2.39
N LEU A 71 -9.14 -22.08 2.48
CA LEU A 71 -8.09 -22.22 3.49
C LEU A 71 -7.06 -21.10 3.37
N THR A 72 -6.73 -20.68 2.15
CA THR A 72 -5.79 -19.58 1.92
C THR A 72 -6.32 -18.20 2.33
N ARG A 73 -7.63 -18.07 2.61
CA ARG A 73 -8.26 -16.82 3.10
C ARG A 73 -8.31 -16.73 4.62
N CYS A 74 -8.12 -17.83 5.33
CA CYS A 74 -8.12 -17.85 6.79
C CYS A 74 -6.88 -17.17 7.35
N CYS A 75 -6.98 -16.56 8.54
CA CYS A 75 -5.80 -16.06 9.24
C CYS A 75 -4.98 -17.20 9.82
N ALA A 76 -3.68 -17.00 9.97
CA ALA A 76 -2.75 -17.99 10.51
C ALA A 76 -1.80 -17.34 11.54
N ASP A 77 -1.29 -18.15 12.46
CA ASP A 77 -0.31 -17.74 13.46
C ASP A 77 1.13 -17.68 12.92
N HIS A 78 1.29 -17.92 11.62
CA HIS A 78 2.58 -17.94 10.93
C HIS A 78 2.49 -17.30 9.55
N VAL A 79 3.63 -16.77 9.07
CA VAL A 79 3.77 -16.21 7.74
C VAL A 79 3.64 -17.31 6.68
N ARG A 80 2.84 -17.03 5.66
CA ARG A 80 2.61 -17.90 4.51
C ARG A 80 3.02 -17.18 3.22
N PHE A 81 4.32 -17.01 3.01
CA PHE A 81 4.88 -16.29 1.86
C PHE A 81 5.95 -17.14 1.17
N SER A 82 5.91 -17.26 -0.15
CA SER A 82 6.93 -17.94 -0.95
C SER A 82 7.93 -16.95 -1.54
N GLU A 83 9.13 -16.88 -0.96
CA GLU A 83 10.21 -16.07 -1.51
C GLU A 83 10.61 -16.54 -2.92
N LYS A 84 10.56 -17.86 -3.17
CA LYS A 84 10.88 -18.45 -4.48
C LYS A 84 9.94 -17.95 -5.57
N SER A 85 8.62 -18.04 -5.34
CA SER A 85 7.62 -17.55 -6.28
C SER A 85 7.71 -16.03 -6.44
N TRP A 86 7.94 -15.31 -5.34
CA TRP A 86 8.12 -13.87 -5.40
C TRP A 86 9.31 -13.42 -6.27
N ARG A 87 10.44 -14.11 -6.18
CA ARG A 87 11.61 -13.83 -7.05
C ARG A 87 11.26 -13.95 -8.53
N ARG A 88 10.47 -14.95 -8.92
CA ARG A 88 10.01 -15.13 -10.31
C ARG A 88 8.99 -14.08 -10.72
N ILE A 89 8.01 -13.81 -9.86
CA ILE A 89 6.98 -12.79 -10.09
C ILE A 89 7.63 -11.42 -10.27
N SER A 90 8.51 -11.00 -9.38
CA SER A 90 9.18 -9.70 -9.48
C SER A 90 10.07 -9.56 -10.71
N ALA A 91 10.76 -10.63 -11.13
CA ALA A 91 11.52 -10.64 -12.37
C ALA A 91 10.60 -10.51 -13.61
N ALA A 92 9.47 -11.20 -13.63
CA ALA A 92 8.50 -11.11 -14.71
C ALA A 92 7.88 -9.71 -14.80
N LEU A 93 7.55 -9.07 -13.65
CA LEU A 93 7.05 -7.70 -13.58
C LEU A 93 8.05 -6.70 -14.20
N ALA A 94 9.33 -6.80 -13.86
CA ALA A 94 10.37 -5.93 -14.43
C ALA A 94 10.47 -6.12 -15.96
N LYS A 95 10.45 -7.37 -16.42
CA LYS A 95 10.48 -7.70 -17.86
C LYS A 95 9.25 -7.15 -18.60
N ALA A 96 8.08 -7.22 -18.00
CA ALA A 96 6.83 -6.70 -18.57
C ALA A 96 6.79 -5.17 -18.64
N GLY A 97 7.68 -4.48 -17.92
CA GLY A 97 7.76 -3.03 -17.90
C GLY A 97 6.91 -2.35 -16.82
N CYS A 98 6.46 -3.11 -15.82
CA CYS A 98 5.94 -2.55 -14.57
C CYS A 98 6.99 -1.65 -13.92
N ASN A 99 6.54 -0.57 -13.29
CA ASN A 99 7.42 0.39 -12.62
C ASN A 99 7.00 0.70 -11.18
N GLN A 100 5.90 0.10 -10.70
CA GLN A 100 5.44 0.28 -9.32
C GLN A 100 4.90 -1.04 -8.76
N ILE A 101 5.20 -1.31 -7.49
CA ILE A 101 4.65 -2.43 -6.72
C ILE A 101 3.99 -1.88 -5.46
N VAL A 102 2.70 -2.17 -5.29
CA VAL A 102 1.98 -1.94 -4.03
C VAL A 102 2.09 -3.22 -3.21
N ILE A 103 2.69 -3.12 -2.03
CA ILE A 103 2.95 -4.27 -1.15
C ILE A 103 1.94 -4.26 0.00
N ASP A 104 1.03 -5.24 0.00
CA ASP A 104 0.10 -5.48 1.10
C ASP A 104 0.85 -6.18 2.23
N LEU A 105 1.08 -5.43 3.32
CA LEU A 105 1.99 -5.84 4.40
C LEU A 105 1.34 -6.78 5.39
N ALA A 106 0.19 -6.39 5.94
CA ALA A 106 -0.48 -7.11 7.01
C ALA A 106 0.53 -7.65 8.07
N GLU A 107 0.55 -8.97 8.35
CA GLU A 107 1.39 -9.60 9.36
C GLU A 107 2.83 -9.92 8.90
N ILE A 108 3.23 -9.56 7.68
CA ILE A 108 4.55 -10.00 7.14
C ILE A 108 5.74 -9.41 7.91
N VAL A 109 5.59 -8.24 8.51
CA VAL A 109 6.68 -7.53 9.18
C VAL A 109 6.42 -7.35 10.68
N GLN A 110 7.50 -7.32 11.46
CA GLN A 110 7.47 -6.95 12.88
C GLN A 110 7.49 -5.42 12.95
N TYR A 111 6.33 -4.81 13.25
CA TYR A 111 6.24 -3.36 13.43
C TYR A 111 6.97 -2.96 14.72
N PRO A 112 7.94 -2.02 14.68
CA PRO A 112 8.70 -1.63 15.86
C PRO A 112 7.84 -1.15 17.04
N SER A 113 6.79 -0.39 16.74
CA SER A 113 5.87 0.16 17.75
C SER A 113 4.90 -0.89 18.30
N HIS A 114 4.61 -1.96 17.55
CA HIS A 114 3.62 -2.99 17.87
C HIS A 114 4.12 -4.40 17.54
N PRO A 115 5.17 -4.90 18.23
CA PRO A 115 5.73 -6.23 17.99
C PRO A 115 4.74 -7.36 18.25
N GLU A 116 3.70 -7.13 19.04
CA GLU A 116 2.62 -8.09 19.32
C GLU A 116 1.76 -8.42 18.08
N LEU A 117 1.79 -7.59 17.05
CA LEU A 117 1.09 -7.88 15.78
C LEU A 117 1.82 -8.96 14.96
N ALA A 118 3.09 -9.20 15.23
CA ALA A 118 3.86 -10.21 14.52
C ALA A 118 3.32 -11.63 14.75
N VAL A 119 3.47 -12.48 13.74
CA VAL A 119 3.22 -13.92 13.80
C VAL A 119 4.54 -14.66 13.62
N LYS A 120 4.54 -15.98 13.81
CA LYS A 120 5.74 -16.80 13.60
C LYS A 120 6.28 -16.61 12.17
N GLY A 121 7.51 -16.19 12.06
CA GLY A 121 8.18 -15.96 10.76
C GLY A 121 7.95 -14.58 10.14
N SER A 122 7.28 -13.66 10.84
CA SER A 122 7.25 -12.24 10.42
C SER A 122 8.67 -11.70 10.23
N TRP A 123 8.87 -10.97 9.17
CA TRP A 123 10.20 -10.45 8.81
C TRP A 123 10.64 -9.35 9.78
N SER A 124 11.95 -9.27 10.01
CA SER A 124 12.50 -8.08 10.66
C SER A 124 12.42 -6.88 9.71
N VAL A 125 12.53 -5.68 10.25
CA VAL A 125 12.58 -4.43 9.48
C VAL A 125 13.73 -4.46 8.47
N GLU A 126 14.91 -4.98 8.89
CA GLU A 126 16.09 -5.09 8.02
C GLU A 126 15.84 -6.03 6.83
N LYS A 127 15.16 -7.17 7.06
CA LYS A 127 14.80 -8.08 5.97
C LYS A 127 13.84 -7.42 4.98
N LEU A 128 12.83 -6.71 5.46
CA LEU A 128 11.90 -5.99 4.59
C LEU A 128 12.64 -4.88 3.82
N ARG A 129 13.46 -4.06 4.48
CA ARG A 129 14.26 -3.02 3.82
C ARG A 129 15.17 -3.57 2.74
N ALA A 130 15.87 -4.68 3.01
CA ALA A 130 16.71 -5.35 2.00
C ALA A 130 15.89 -5.78 0.77
N GLU A 131 14.66 -6.24 0.96
CA GLU A 131 13.77 -6.59 -0.15
C GLU A 131 13.28 -5.35 -0.91
N LEU A 132 12.91 -4.27 -0.21
CA LEU A 132 12.53 -2.99 -0.84
C LEU A 132 13.68 -2.43 -1.68
N ASP A 133 14.92 -2.49 -1.18
CA ASP A 133 16.11 -2.04 -1.91
C ASP A 133 16.39 -2.90 -3.14
N ARG A 134 16.17 -4.22 -3.04
CA ARG A 134 16.24 -5.10 -4.20
C ARG A 134 15.24 -4.71 -5.28
N LEU A 135 13.99 -4.45 -4.90
CA LEU A 135 12.93 -4.03 -5.82
C LEU A 135 13.24 -2.66 -6.44
N ARG A 136 13.71 -1.70 -5.66
CA ARG A 136 14.17 -0.39 -6.15
C ARG A 136 15.33 -0.56 -7.13
N GLY A 137 16.26 -1.46 -6.84
CA GLY A 137 17.38 -1.83 -7.74
C GLY A 137 16.90 -2.40 -9.08
N MET A 138 15.74 -3.05 -9.11
CA MET A 138 15.09 -3.54 -10.34
C MET A 138 14.30 -2.43 -11.09
N GLY A 139 14.18 -1.24 -10.54
CA GLY A 139 13.50 -0.10 -11.16
C GLY A 139 12.08 0.15 -10.68
N PHE A 140 11.64 -0.54 -9.63
CA PHE A 140 10.30 -0.33 -9.08
C PHE A 140 10.26 0.81 -8.07
N GLU A 141 9.21 1.60 -8.13
CA GLU A 141 8.71 2.34 -6.99
C GLU A 141 7.93 1.37 -6.09
N VAL A 142 8.19 1.40 -4.79
CA VAL A 142 7.55 0.50 -3.82
C VAL A 142 6.63 1.29 -2.89
N ILE A 143 5.37 0.87 -2.80
CA ILE A 143 4.32 1.55 -2.06
C ILE A 143 3.78 0.60 -0.98
N PRO A 144 3.72 1.03 0.30
CA PRO A 144 3.09 0.25 1.35
C PRO A 144 1.56 0.26 1.19
N LYS A 145 0.95 -0.89 1.42
CA LYS A 145 -0.48 -1.03 1.62
C LYS A 145 -0.74 -1.72 2.96
N MET A 146 -1.64 -1.14 3.72
CA MET A 146 -2.20 -1.74 4.93
C MET A 146 -3.71 -1.54 4.87
N ASN A 147 -4.48 -2.61 5.00
CA ASN A 147 -5.92 -2.48 4.88
C ASN A 147 -6.55 -2.18 6.25
N PHE A 148 -7.19 -1.01 6.35
CA PHE A 148 -7.88 -0.54 7.55
C PHE A 148 -9.42 -0.58 7.42
N SER A 149 -9.94 -1.22 6.37
CA SER A 149 -11.35 -1.59 6.34
C SER A 149 -11.61 -2.60 7.45
N ALA A 150 -12.71 -2.44 8.18
CA ALA A 150 -13.15 -3.41 9.19
C ALA A 150 -13.47 -4.81 8.60
N THR A 151 -13.51 -4.94 7.28
CA THR A 151 -13.60 -6.23 6.56
C THR A 151 -12.24 -6.89 6.38
N HIS A 152 -11.15 -6.13 6.44
CA HIS A 152 -9.79 -6.56 6.06
C HIS A 152 -8.71 -6.24 7.08
N ASP A 153 -9.07 -5.96 8.33
CA ASP A 153 -8.16 -5.53 9.38
C ASP A 153 -7.78 -6.63 10.40
N THR A 154 -8.08 -7.89 10.11
CA THR A 154 -7.80 -9.04 11.00
C THR A 154 -6.33 -9.15 11.41
N TRP A 155 -5.39 -8.67 10.56
CA TRP A 155 -3.96 -8.60 10.85
C TRP A 155 -3.62 -7.73 12.08
N LEU A 156 -4.54 -6.86 12.49
CA LEU A 156 -4.43 -6.06 13.73
C LEU A 156 -4.71 -6.89 15.00
N LYS A 157 -4.99 -8.20 14.87
CA LYS A 157 -5.27 -9.10 15.99
C LYS A 157 -6.37 -8.55 16.91
N ASP A 158 -6.17 -8.49 18.21
CA ASP A 158 -7.19 -8.01 19.16
C ASP A 158 -7.66 -6.58 18.87
N TYR A 159 -6.83 -5.75 18.22
CA TYR A 159 -7.20 -4.38 17.91
C TYR A 159 -8.26 -4.26 16.81
N HIS A 160 -8.41 -5.27 15.93
CA HIS A 160 -9.48 -5.27 14.92
C HIS A 160 -10.90 -5.28 15.56
N ARG A 161 -10.99 -5.69 16.84
CA ARG A 161 -12.24 -5.63 17.62
C ARG A 161 -12.48 -4.29 18.30
N MET A 162 -11.52 -3.38 18.22
CA MET A 162 -11.54 -2.08 18.89
C MET A 162 -11.76 -0.93 17.91
N VAL A 163 -12.30 -1.21 16.73
CA VAL A 163 -12.55 -0.20 15.68
C VAL A 163 -13.20 1.05 16.25
N SER A 164 -12.76 2.23 15.81
CA SER A 164 -13.24 3.55 16.25
C SER A 164 -12.99 3.90 17.72
N THR A 165 -12.12 3.17 18.43
CA THR A 165 -11.70 3.51 19.80
C THR A 165 -10.36 4.26 19.82
N LYS A 166 -10.07 4.95 20.92
CA LYS A 166 -8.77 5.63 21.11
C LYS A 166 -7.58 4.67 20.97
N LYS A 167 -7.73 3.42 21.45
CA LYS A 167 -6.65 2.42 21.36
C LYS A 167 -6.43 1.98 19.92
N TYR A 168 -7.50 1.78 19.16
CA TYR A 168 -7.43 1.44 17.73
C TYR A 168 -6.69 2.54 16.95
N TYR A 169 -7.09 3.79 17.14
CA TYR A 169 -6.43 4.92 16.48
C TYR A 169 -4.94 5.01 16.83
N GLN A 170 -4.58 4.85 18.11
CA GLN A 170 -3.18 4.89 18.52
C GLN A 170 -2.36 3.82 17.78
N VAL A 171 -2.83 2.57 17.76
CA VAL A 171 -2.15 1.47 17.07
C VAL A 171 -2.04 1.75 15.57
N CYS A 172 -3.13 2.19 14.93
CA CYS A 172 -3.14 2.49 13.50
C CYS A 172 -2.18 3.64 13.14
N GLU A 173 -2.12 4.73 13.94
CA GLU A 173 -1.16 5.83 13.72
C GLU A 173 0.28 5.32 13.85
N ASP A 174 0.57 4.50 14.85
CA ASP A 174 1.90 3.99 15.10
C ASP A 174 2.38 3.07 13.95
N VAL A 175 1.55 2.14 13.49
CA VAL A 175 1.93 1.24 12.39
C VAL A 175 2.01 1.94 11.03
N ILE A 176 1.21 2.99 10.78
CA ILE A 176 1.35 3.84 9.59
C ILE A 176 2.70 4.54 9.61
N ARG A 177 3.09 5.13 10.74
CA ARG A 177 4.39 5.78 10.91
C ARG A 177 5.53 4.79 10.69
N ASP A 178 5.48 3.61 11.33
CA ASP A 178 6.49 2.56 11.15
C ASP A 178 6.62 2.16 9.66
N ALA A 179 5.50 1.96 8.97
CA ALA A 179 5.52 1.59 7.56
C ALA A 179 6.08 2.71 6.67
N VAL A 180 5.74 3.97 6.93
CA VAL A 180 6.29 5.12 6.19
C VAL A 180 7.80 5.21 6.38
N GLU A 181 8.32 5.02 7.60
CA GLU A 181 9.77 5.02 7.87
C GLU A 181 10.47 3.81 7.24
N ILE A 182 9.87 2.62 7.28
CA ILE A 182 10.44 1.40 6.67
C ILE A 182 10.56 1.57 5.15
N PHE A 183 9.59 2.22 4.51
CA PHE A 183 9.56 2.47 3.06
C PHE A 183 10.32 3.74 2.63
N ASP A 184 11.02 4.41 3.54
CA ASP A 184 11.80 5.62 3.25
C ASP A 184 10.92 6.74 2.66
N HIS A 185 9.85 7.08 3.38
CA HIS A 185 8.89 8.13 3.03
C HIS A 185 8.32 8.01 1.60
N PRO A 186 7.52 6.98 1.33
CA PRO A 186 6.92 6.76 0.01
C PRO A 186 5.92 7.88 -0.31
N ARG A 187 5.82 8.27 -1.59
CA ARG A 187 4.86 9.32 -1.99
C ARG A 187 3.41 8.94 -1.77
N PHE A 188 3.08 7.64 -1.83
CA PHE A 188 1.73 7.12 -1.61
C PHE A 188 1.71 6.10 -0.47
N PHE A 189 0.57 6.02 0.19
CA PHE A 189 0.25 4.99 1.17
C PHE A 189 -1.16 4.47 0.90
N HIS A 190 -1.31 3.18 0.58
CA HIS A 190 -2.60 2.59 0.26
C HIS A 190 -3.29 2.09 1.55
N LEU A 191 -4.38 2.72 1.93
CA LEU A 191 -5.12 2.45 3.17
C LEU A 191 -6.12 1.29 3.06
N GLY A 192 -6.31 0.72 1.85
CA GLY A 192 -7.39 -0.24 1.59
C GLY A 192 -8.75 0.43 1.59
N TYR A 193 -9.54 0.22 2.64
CA TYR A 193 -10.85 0.84 2.87
C TYR A 193 -11.98 0.34 1.95
N ASP A 194 -11.86 -0.91 1.48
CA ASP A 194 -12.79 -1.58 0.59
C ASP A 194 -13.76 -2.51 1.33
N GLU A 195 -14.87 -2.84 0.66
CA GLU A 195 -15.84 -3.88 1.05
C GLU A 195 -16.41 -3.74 2.47
N GLU A 196 -16.47 -2.54 3.02
CA GLU A 196 -16.97 -2.30 4.37
C GLU A 196 -18.50 -2.27 4.39
N SER A 197 -19.08 -3.44 4.22
CA SER A 197 -20.54 -3.68 4.21
C SER A 197 -20.89 -4.95 4.97
N TYR A 198 -22.15 -5.04 5.42
CA TYR A 198 -22.65 -6.25 6.07
C TYR A 198 -22.55 -7.49 5.17
N ASP A 199 -22.84 -7.35 3.88
CA ASP A 199 -22.79 -8.48 2.94
C ASP A 199 -21.38 -9.06 2.79
N CYS A 200 -20.35 -8.24 2.86
CA CYS A 200 -18.96 -8.70 2.85
C CYS A 200 -18.55 -9.32 4.19
N GLN A 201 -19.07 -8.81 5.31
CA GLN A 201 -18.68 -9.22 6.66
C GLN A 201 -19.51 -10.37 7.26
N LYS A 202 -20.71 -10.66 6.75
CA LYS A 202 -21.63 -11.68 7.32
C LYS A 202 -21.03 -13.08 7.47
N LYS A 203 -19.88 -13.36 6.85
CA LYS A 203 -19.13 -14.63 6.97
C LYS A 203 -17.87 -14.51 7.84
N HIS A 204 -17.69 -13.39 8.54
CA HIS A 204 -16.65 -13.21 9.54
C HIS A 204 -17.19 -13.61 10.93
N LEU A 205 -16.28 -13.88 11.86
CA LEU A 205 -16.66 -14.09 13.28
C LEU A 205 -17.09 -12.77 13.92
N LEU A 206 -16.51 -11.67 13.49
CA LEU A 206 -16.86 -10.31 13.91
C LEU A 206 -17.26 -9.49 12.70
N ALA A 207 -18.47 -8.91 12.73
CA ALA A 207 -18.94 -7.97 11.72
C ALA A 207 -18.99 -6.57 12.34
N VAL A 208 -18.21 -5.64 11.79
CA VAL A 208 -18.20 -4.23 12.17
C VAL A 208 -18.38 -3.39 10.92
N CYS A 209 -19.56 -2.83 10.75
CA CYS A 209 -19.86 -1.94 9.62
C CYS A 209 -19.99 -0.50 10.11
N ARG A 210 -18.96 0.30 9.89
CA ARG A 210 -19.04 1.75 10.13
C ARG A 210 -19.95 2.36 9.07
N GLN A 211 -20.82 3.25 9.48
CA GLN A 211 -21.81 3.86 8.58
C GLN A 211 -21.91 5.37 8.78
N GLY A 212 -22.26 6.08 7.71
CA GLY A 212 -22.55 7.51 7.75
C GLY A 212 -21.38 8.31 8.33
N ASP A 213 -21.69 9.20 9.28
CA ASP A 213 -20.69 10.09 9.86
C ASP A 213 -19.57 9.38 10.61
N LEU A 214 -19.79 8.18 11.17
CA LEU A 214 -18.73 7.40 11.82
C LEU A 214 -17.70 6.90 10.79
N TRP A 215 -18.15 6.42 9.63
CA TRP A 215 -17.26 6.02 8.54
C TRP A 215 -16.37 7.20 8.10
N TRP A 216 -16.98 8.37 7.89
CA TRP A 216 -16.28 9.58 7.48
C TRP A 216 -15.35 10.10 8.56
N HIS A 217 -15.74 10.05 9.83
CA HIS A 217 -14.89 10.45 10.95
C HIS A 217 -13.60 9.64 10.96
N ASP A 218 -13.71 8.32 10.91
CA ASP A 218 -12.55 7.42 10.92
C ASP A 218 -11.71 7.59 9.66
N PHE A 219 -12.34 7.60 8.50
CA PHE A 219 -11.65 7.74 7.23
C PHE A 219 -10.84 9.04 7.15
N LEU A 220 -11.44 10.17 7.50
CA LEU A 220 -10.77 11.47 7.49
C LEU A 220 -9.64 11.55 8.55
N TRP A 221 -9.78 10.81 9.63
CA TRP A 221 -8.69 10.65 10.59
C TRP A 221 -7.51 9.90 9.96
N PHE A 222 -7.73 8.78 9.25
CA PHE A 222 -6.69 8.05 8.52
C PHE A 222 -6.01 8.92 7.45
N VAL A 223 -6.78 9.73 6.73
CA VAL A 223 -6.23 10.70 5.76
C VAL A 223 -5.24 11.63 6.45
N LYS A 224 -5.65 12.28 7.56
CA LYS A 224 -4.77 13.19 8.31
C LYS A 224 -3.52 12.53 8.85
N VAL A 225 -3.62 11.31 9.37
CA VAL A 225 -2.48 10.56 9.91
C VAL A 225 -1.48 10.24 8.80
N THR A 226 -1.96 9.79 7.65
CA THR A 226 -1.13 9.46 6.50
C THR A 226 -0.43 10.70 5.93
N GLU A 227 -1.16 11.81 5.77
CA GLU A 227 -0.59 13.08 5.32
C GLU A 227 0.44 13.64 6.32
N LYS A 228 0.17 13.56 7.63
CA LYS A 228 1.11 13.93 8.70
C LYS A 228 2.38 13.09 8.67
N ALA A 229 2.28 11.81 8.30
CA ALA A 229 3.44 10.94 8.14
C ALA A 229 4.24 11.25 6.85
N GLY A 230 3.74 12.09 5.95
CA GLY A 230 4.43 12.56 4.75
C GLY A 230 4.09 11.78 3.48
N SER A 231 3.04 10.96 3.49
CA SER A 231 2.58 10.21 2.31
C SER A 231 1.20 10.68 1.86
N ARG A 232 0.93 10.62 0.55
CA ARG A 232 -0.39 10.86 -0.01
C ARG A 232 -1.27 9.62 0.21
N PRO A 233 -2.46 9.74 0.85
CA PRO A 233 -3.35 8.60 1.03
C PRO A 233 -3.94 8.12 -0.30
N TRP A 234 -4.08 6.80 -0.42
CA TRP A 234 -4.62 6.09 -1.57
C TRP A 234 -5.62 5.03 -1.08
N ILE A 235 -6.78 4.89 -1.74
CA ILE A 235 -7.85 3.97 -1.31
C ILE A 235 -8.48 3.23 -2.48
N TRP A 236 -9.20 2.16 -2.15
CA TRP A 236 -10.25 1.60 -2.99
C TRP A 236 -11.50 2.49 -2.92
N SER A 237 -12.16 2.71 -4.05
CA SER A 237 -13.23 3.72 -4.14
C SER A 237 -14.64 3.15 -4.12
N ASP A 238 -14.79 1.86 -3.82
CA ASP A 238 -16.07 1.13 -3.89
C ASP A 238 -17.14 1.63 -2.90
N TYR A 239 -16.77 2.31 -1.80
CA TYR A 239 -17.75 3.01 -0.96
C TYR A 239 -18.62 4.00 -1.78
N SER A 240 -18.05 4.57 -2.85
CA SER A 240 -18.79 5.45 -3.77
C SER A 240 -19.91 4.75 -4.54
N TRP A 241 -19.90 3.43 -4.64
CA TRP A 241 -20.93 2.71 -5.41
C TRP A 241 -22.33 2.88 -4.81
N ASN A 242 -22.41 2.86 -3.48
CA ASN A 242 -23.67 2.99 -2.75
C ASN A 242 -23.87 4.38 -2.11
N HIS A 243 -22.81 5.21 -2.08
CA HIS A 243 -22.80 6.52 -1.41
C HIS A 243 -22.23 7.63 -2.32
N LYS A 244 -22.59 7.61 -3.60
CA LYS A 244 -22.01 8.46 -4.65
C LYS A 244 -21.93 9.93 -4.27
N ASP A 245 -23.06 10.56 -4.02
CA ASP A 245 -23.15 12.02 -3.85
C ASP A 245 -22.40 12.48 -2.58
N GLU A 246 -22.55 11.70 -1.50
CA GLU A 246 -21.82 11.94 -0.26
C GLU A 246 -20.31 11.78 -0.47
N PHE A 247 -19.88 10.71 -1.16
CA PHE A 247 -18.50 10.45 -1.45
C PHE A 247 -17.85 11.57 -2.28
N LEU A 248 -18.47 11.95 -3.38
CA LEU A 248 -17.95 13.01 -4.25
C LEU A 248 -17.88 14.37 -3.56
N LYS A 249 -18.77 14.62 -2.59
CA LYS A 249 -18.82 15.87 -1.81
C LYS A 249 -17.79 15.90 -0.67
N ARG A 250 -17.64 14.78 0.08
CA ARG A 250 -16.85 14.74 1.34
C ARG A 250 -15.41 14.26 1.14
N MET A 251 -15.13 13.51 0.08
CA MET A 251 -13.80 12.96 -0.19
C MET A 251 -12.78 14.07 -0.49
N PRO A 252 -11.66 14.16 0.26
CA PRO A 252 -10.61 15.12 -0.05
C PRO A 252 -9.95 14.84 -1.41
N ARG A 253 -9.65 15.89 -2.18
CA ARG A 253 -8.98 15.77 -3.48
C ARG A 253 -7.52 15.32 -3.38
N SER A 254 -6.93 15.41 -2.20
CA SER A 254 -5.60 14.84 -1.91
C SER A 254 -5.59 13.32 -1.99
N VAL A 255 -6.72 12.64 -1.75
CA VAL A 255 -6.81 11.18 -1.73
C VAL A 255 -6.82 10.61 -3.14
N LEU A 256 -5.84 9.76 -3.46
CA LEU A 256 -5.75 9.02 -4.71
C LEU A 256 -6.79 7.91 -4.72
N GLN A 257 -7.47 7.72 -5.85
CA GLN A 257 -8.61 6.81 -5.99
C GLN A 257 -8.26 5.59 -6.84
N SER A 258 -8.61 4.40 -6.36
CA SER A 258 -8.64 3.18 -7.19
C SER A 258 -10.04 2.60 -7.20
N ASN A 259 -10.82 2.95 -8.21
CA ASN A 259 -12.02 2.21 -8.51
C ASN A 259 -11.66 0.90 -9.22
N TRP A 260 -12.50 -0.12 -9.10
CA TRP A 260 -12.23 -1.44 -9.65
C TRP A 260 -13.47 -2.07 -10.29
N HIS A 261 -13.23 -2.85 -11.33
CA HIS A 261 -14.20 -3.67 -12.05
C HIS A 261 -13.46 -4.84 -12.68
N TYR A 262 -13.99 -6.06 -12.60
CA TYR A 262 -13.22 -7.27 -12.95
C TYR A 262 -13.85 -8.10 -14.06
N ASP A 263 -15.02 -7.73 -14.60
CA ASP A 263 -15.59 -8.36 -15.78
C ASP A 263 -14.92 -7.90 -17.09
N ALA A 264 -15.20 -8.58 -18.17
CA ALA A 264 -14.63 -8.27 -19.49
C ALA A 264 -15.22 -7.00 -20.10
N GLU A 265 -16.48 -6.73 -19.83
CA GLU A 265 -17.26 -5.67 -20.45
C GLU A 265 -17.34 -4.44 -19.52
N PHE A 266 -17.17 -3.26 -20.11
CA PHE A 266 -17.26 -1.98 -19.43
C PHE A 266 -18.43 -1.18 -20.02
N ASP A 267 -19.48 -1.01 -19.24
CA ASP A 267 -20.67 -0.24 -19.60
C ASP A 267 -20.89 0.90 -18.59
N ALA A 268 -20.97 2.13 -19.09
CA ALA A 268 -21.22 3.30 -18.26
C ALA A 268 -22.59 3.28 -17.51
N ALA A 269 -23.49 2.35 -17.86
CA ALA A 269 -24.71 2.11 -17.13
C ALA A 269 -24.52 1.26 -15.84
N GLN A 270 -23.42 0.53 -15.73
CA GLN A 270 -23.07 -0.22 -14.52
C GLN A 270 -22.53 0.72 -13.45
N ILE A 271 -22.87 0.45 -12.19
CA ILE A 271 -22.52 1.34 -11.08
C ILE A 271 -21.01 1.47 -10.91
N ASP A 272 -20.29 0.37 -10.91
CA ASP A 272 -18.85 0.31 -10.70
C ASP A 272 -18.07 0.93 -11.87
N THR A 273 -18.45 0.67 -13.12
CA THR A 273 -17.80 1.29 -14.29
C THR A 273 -18.14 2.77 -14.44
N ALA A 274 -19.36 3.20 -14.09
CA ALA A 274 -19.73 4.61 -14.05
C ALA A 274 -18.87 5.45 -13.11
N ARG A 275 -18.33 4.84 -12.05
CA ARG A 275 -17.54 5.56 -11.04
C ARG A 275 -16.20 6.06 -11.56
N TYR A 276 -15.59 5.44 -12.55
CA TYR A 276 -14.40 6.01 -13.20
C TYR A 276 -14.70 7.40 -13.77
N LEU A 277 -15.86 7.57 -14.42
CA LEU A 277 -16.29 8.83 -15.02
C LEU A 277 -16.72 9.87 -13.97
N ASP A 278 -17.40 9.42 -12.93
CA ASP A 278 -17.86 10.32 -11.86
C ASP A 278 -16.66 10.89 -11.08
N LEU A 279 -15.65 10.05 -10.78
CA LEU A 279 -14.41 10.47 -10.12
C LEU A 279 -13.61 11.43 -11.01
N ASP A 280 -13.54 11.17 -12.32
CA ASP A 280 -12.88 12.05 -13.29
C ASP A 280 -13.54 13.43 -13.33
N LYS A 281 -14.86 13.46 -13.54
CA LYS A 281 -15.67 14.71 -13.56
C LYS A 281 -15.55 15.51 -12.26
N ALA A 282 -15.44 14.81 -11.15
CA ALA A 282 -15.25 15.42 -9.85
C ALA A 282 -13.80 15.89 -9.58
N GLY A 283 -12.87 15.63 -10.49
CA GLY A 283 -11.48 16.11 -10.42
C GLY A 283 -10.56 15.29 -9.52
N PHE A 284 -10.86 14.02 -9.28
CA PHE A 284 -9.97 13.10 -8.54
C PHE A 284 -8.88 12.54 -9.44
N ASP A 285 -7.67 12.43 -8.90
CA ASP A 285 -6.62 11.61 -9.49
C ASP A 285 -6.94 10.13 -9.26
N GLN A 286 -6.72 9.29 -10.29
CA GLN A 286 -7.07 7.89 -10.28
C GLN A 286 -5.92 6.99 -10.73
N ILE A 287 -5.82 5.82 -10.11
CA ILE A 287 -5.11 4.64 -10.61
C ILE A 287 -6.15 3.50 -10.66
N PRO A 288 -6.94 3.40 -11.75
CA PRO A 288 -7.92 2.34 -11.91
C PRO A 288 -7.32 0.95 -11.77
N ALA A 289 -8.05 0.03 -11.13
CA ALA A 289 -7.58 -1.33 -10.89
C ALA A 289 -8.36 -2.36 -11.71
N GLY A 290 -7.61 -3.19 -12.42
CA GLY A 290 -8.09 -4.38 -13.10
C GLY A 290 -7.55 -5.66 -12.47
N SER A 291 -8.04 -6.80 -12.94
CA SER A 291 -7.68 -8.11 -12.40
C SER A 291 -7.81 -9.20 -13.46
N ASN A 292 -7.06 -10.29 -13.28
CA ASN A 292 -7.32 -11.55 -13.97
C ASN A 292 -8.20 -12.51 -13.13
N PHE A 293 -8.96 -11.96 -12.17
CA PHE A 293 -9.75 -12.75 -11.22
C PHE A 293 -10.94 -13.44 -11.91
N LEU A 294 -11.72 -12.72 -12.72
CA LEU A 294 -12.89 -13.24 -13.42
C LEU A 294 -12.61 -13.60 -14.90
N CYS A 295 -11.73 -12.84 -15.57
CA CYS A 295 -11.43 -13.08 -16.99
C CYS A 295 -9.99 -12.65 -17.32
N ASP A 296 -9.54 -13.00 -18.54
CA ASP A 296 -8.19 -12.74 -19.04
C ASP A 296 -8.08 -11.47 -19.90
N THR A 297 -9.17 -10.78 -20.15
CA THR A 297 -9.23 -9.57 -20.98
C THR A 297 -9.47 -8.28 -20.18
N ASN A 298 -9.83 -8.40 -18.91
CA ASN A 298 -10.25 -7.27 -18.08
C ASN A 298 -9.25 -6.11 -18.07
N PHE A 299 -7.96 -6.38 -17.89
CA PHE A 299 -6.95 -5.31 -17.76
C PHE A 299 -6.85 -4.47 -19.05
N ALA A 300 -6.88 -5.12 -20.21
CA ALA A 300 -6.86 -4.40 -21.49
C ALA A 300 -8.15 -3.61 -21.73
N SER A 301 -9.31 -4.18 -21.36
CA SER A 301 -10.61 -3.52 -21.44
C SER A 301 -10.67 -2.30 -20.51
N LEU A 302 -10.17 -2.40 -19.28
CA LEU A 302 -10.08 -1.30 -18.32
C LEU A 302 -9.27 -0.12 -18.90
N VAL A 303 -8.06 -0.41 -19.38
CA VAL A 303 -7.18 0.64 -19.93
C VAL A 303 -7.85 1.31 -21.13
N LYS A 304 -8.39 0.52 -22.06
CA LYS A 304 -9.11 1.04 -23.22
C LYS A 304 -10.29 1.93 -22.83
N TYR A 305 -11.09 1.49 -21.85
CA TYR A 305 -12.25 2.23 -21.39
C TYR A 305 -11.86 3.56 -20.73
N CYS A 306 -10.94 3.53 -19.78
CA CYS A 306 -10.50 4.75 -19.10
C CYS A 306 -9.76 5.72 -20.03
N ASP A 307 -8.92 5.22 -20.96
CA ASP A 307 -8.22 6.08 -21.92
C ASP A 307 -9.19 6.76 -22.91
N ALA A 308 -10.34 6.12 -23.20
CA ALA A 308 -11.36 6.68 -24.10
C ALA A 308 -12.29 7.69 -23.40
N HIS A 309 -12.49 7.57 -22.09
CA HIS A 309 -13.59 8.27 -21.40
C HIS A 309 -13.13 9.17 -20.23
N CYS A 310 -11.92 9.02 -19.71
CA CYS A 310 -11.40 9.82 -18.62
C CYS A 310 -10.32 10.79 -19.09
N SER A 311 -10.14 11.87 -18.35
CA SER A 311 -9.13 12.88 -18.61
C SER A 311 -7.71 12.34 -18.37
N ARG A 312 -6.82 12.52 -19.33
CA ARG A 312 -5.42 12.06 -19.22
C ARG A 312 -4.73 12.57 -17.96
N ASP A 313 -5.01 13.81 -17.58
CA ASP A 313 -4.42 14.45 -16.41
C ASP A 313 -4.89 13.84 -15.07
N ARG A 314 -6.00 13.10 -15.08
CA ARG A 314 -6.54 12.45 -13.90
C ARG A 314 -6.10 11.00 -13.75
N ILE A 315 -5.81 10.32 -14.85
CA ILE A 315 -5.30 8.95 -14.82
C ILE A 315 -3.78 8.98 -14.60
N LYS A 316 -3.36 8.61 -13.38
CA LYS A 316 -1.94 8.58 -13.00
C LYS A 316 -1.26 7.25 -13.30
N GLY A 317 -2.03 6.26 -13.71
CA GLY A 317 -1.56 4.92 -14.02
C GLY A 317 -2.69 3.90 -13.99
N TYR A 318 -2.32 2.63 -14.03
CA TYR A 318 -3.22 1.50 -13.89
C TYR A 318 -2.60 0.45 -12.97
N MET A 319 -3.43 -0.25 -12.21
CA MET A 319 -3.00 -1.30 -11.30
C MET A 319 -3.60 -2.64 -11.68
N MET A 320 -2.75 -3.66 -11.73
CA MET A 320 -3.18 -5.07 -11.76
C MET A 320 -3.28 -5.58 -10.33
N ALA A 321 -4.46 -6.03 -9.93
CA ALA A 321 -4.74 -6.64 -8.63
C ALA A 321 -5.19 -8.11 -8.83
N PRO A 322 -4.28 -9.07 -8.87
CA PRO A 322 -4.63 -10.46 -9.23
C PRO A 322 -5.40 -11.19 -8.14
N TRP A 323 -5.49 -10.63 -6.93
CA TRP A 323 -6.13 -11.23 -5.75
C TRP A 323 -5.60 -12.63 -5.38
N THR A 324 -4.34 -12.87 -5.74
CA THR A 324 -3.61 -14.08 -5.37
C THR A 324 -2.60 -13.76 -4.28
N ARG A 325 -2.43 -14.69 -3.32
CA ARG A 325 -1.38 -14.61 -2.30
C ARG A 325 -0.07 -15.03 -2.95
N THR A 326 1.03 -14.55 -2.41
CA THR A 326 2.36 -14.93 -2.89
C THR A 326 2.73 -16.33 -2.36
N PHE A 327 1.99 -17.35 -2.82
CA PHE A 327 2.18 -18.76 -2.53
C PHE A 327 2.57 -19.52 -3.80
N ASP A 328 3.28 -20.63 -3.67
CA ASP A 328 3.69 -21.44 -4.83
C ASP A 328 2.49 -21.89 -5.69
N ILE A 329 1.37 -22.24 -5.07
CA ILE A 329 0.15 -22.68 -5.77
C ILE A 329 -0.51 -21.56 -6.63
N TYR A 330 -0.18 -20.30 -6.38
CA TYR A 330 -0.72 -19.15 -7.13
C TYR A 330 0.31 -18.52 -8.08
N GLU A 331 1.54 -19.03 -8.16
CA GLU A 331 2.59 -18.48 -9.03
C GLU A 331 2.11 -18.37 -10.49
N ALA A 332 1.52 -19.46 -11.00
CA ALA A 332 1.01 -19.47 -12.38
C ALA A 332 -0.05 -18.39 -12.64
N LYS A 333 -0.98 -18.19 -11.69
CA LYS A 333 -2.03 -17.16 -11.81
C LYS A 333 -1.46 -15.74 -11.73
N ALA A 334 -0.43 -15.52 -10.92
CA ALA A 334 0.29 -14.25 -10.86
C ALA A 334 1.04 -13.95 -12.17
N LEU A 335 1.69 -14.96 -12.75
CA LEU A 335 2.39 -14.82 -14.04
C LEU A 335 1.41 -14.58 -15.20
N GLU A 336 0.23 -15.20 -15.19
CA GLU A 336 -0.85 -14.92 -16.13
C GLU A 336 -1.31 -13.45 -16.04
N ALA A 337 -1.51 -12.91 -14.84
CA ALA A 337 -1.85 -11.50 -14.65
C ALA A 337 -0.79 -10.57 -15.29
N ILE A 338 0.49 -10.89 -15.11
CA ILE A 338 1.60 -10.13 -15.68
C ILE A 338 1.59 -10.23 -17.22
N ALA A 339 1.30 -11.42 -17.76
CA ALA A 339 1.20 -11.61 -19.21
C ALA A 339 0.08 -10.78 -19.84
N GLN A 340 -1.01 -10.47 -19.11
CA GLN A 340 -2.05 -9.55 -19.58
C GLN A 340 -1.59 -8.08 -19.55
N MET A 341 -0.73 -7.69 -18.62
CA MET A 341 -0.21 -6.32 -18.54
C MET A 341 0.80 -6.00 -19.64
N GLU A 342 1.67 -6.95 -19.98
CA GLU A 342 2.82 -6.74 -20.86
C GLU A 342 2.46 -6.12 -22.21
N PRO A 343 1.48 -6.63 -22.99
CA PRO A 343 1.10 -6.05 -24.28
C PRO A 343 0.51 -4.65 -24.14
N VAL A 344 -0.26 -4.38 -23.09
CA VAL A 344 -0.87 -3.08 -22.82
C VAL A 344 0.19 -2.03 -22.50
N ILE A 345 1.18 -2.39 -21.67
CA ILE A 345 2.29 -1.51 -21.34
C ILE A 345 3.14 -1.19 -22.57
N LYS A 346 3.41 -2.19 -23.42
CA LYS A 346 4.20 -2.02 -24.65
C LYS A 346 3.48 -1.11 -25.65
N ALA A 347 2.18 -1.32 -25.85
CA ALA A 347 1.39 -0.52 -26.77
C ALA A 347 1.34 0.98 -26.40
N ARG A 348 1.44 1.32 -25.11
CA ARG A 348 1.42 2.72 -24.68
C ARG A 348 2.81 3.39 -24.73
N LYS A 349 3.89 2.62 -24.84
CA LYS A 349 5.26 3.14 -24.98
C LYS A 349 5.66 3.34 -26.46
N SER A 350 4.95 2.71 -27.40
CA SER A 350 5.10 2.86 -28.83
C SER A 350 4.29 4.08 -29.35
#